data_2a124c0956cd948a45bc3e3c17659c28
#
_entry.id   2a124c0956cd948a45bc3e3c17659c28
#
_cell.length_a   1.000
_cell.length_b   1.000
_cell.length_c   1.000
_cell.angle_alpha   90.00
_cell.angle_beta   90.00
_cell.angle_gamma   90.00
#
_symmetry.space_group_name_H-M   'P 1'
#
loop_
_entity.id
_entity.type
_entity.pdbx_description
1 polymer ?
#
loop_
_entity_poly.entity_id
_entity_poly.type
_entity_poly.pdbx_seq_one_letter_code
_entity_poly.pdbx_strand_id
1 'polypeptide(L)'
;MILGDINSNRNNLESIETRVKKSVTKNLPLKWSFPIDYYVEDGINEDTITKGLKTLERDTCIRFRKTNRFTKGGIVYRPGNRCVSFIGKISEINPQEIQLSNECDIVTVVIHETSHALGVIHEMTRHDRNNYIDILYQNMNPGVRFNFDINSLDETLPYGTRYDYGSIMHYDRLAGSFNRGVVMSPKKNGYLKTIGQTTEYGFNDAKRLNMHFCNHKCPKKLVCANGGYTNPNNCKVCKCPRMFTGVLCASVRPSHRSCGITKYTATNNYKFIQTKGKKYCYYQLTAPKGSRVRLTISNLNVADSFVCQPGSGLEIKYLADKAVSGAMLCGKISAKEFVSENNYIVIRYVGKSFSDSLSLKFKSFK
;
A
#
# COMPACT_ATOMS: atom_id res chain seq x y z
N MET A 1 -0.94 15.39 -7.94
CA MET A 1 -1.70 14.44 -8.79
C MET A 1 -0.67 13.74 -9.67
N ILE A 2 -0.29 12.52 -9.31
CA ILE A 2 0.75 11.76 -10.02
C ILE A 2 0.08 11.10 -11.23
N LEU A 3 0.09 11.76 -12.40
CA LEU A 3 -0.47 11.28 -13.67
C LEU A 3 0.63 11.00 -14.71
N GLY A 4 1.85 10.70 -14.27
CA GLY A 4 2.97 10.58 -15.17
C GLY A 4 3.89 9.39 -14.96
N ASP A 5 3.42 8.40 -14.22
CA ASP A 5 4.29 7.36 -13.66
C ASP A 5 4.89 6.36 -14.68
N ILE A 6 4.49 6.41 -15.95
CA ILE A 6 4.99 5.49 -16.97
C ILE A 6 5.37 6.27 -18.22
N ASN A 7 6.61 6.14 -18.66
CA ASN A 7 7.11 6.77 -19.88
C ASN A 7 6.47 6.09 -21.11
N SER A 8 5.49 6.77 -21.73
CA SER A 8 4.85 6.37 -22.99
C SER A 8 5.26 7.30 -24.13
N ASN A 9 6.55 7.40 -24.43
CA ASN A 9 6.99 8.14 -25.64
C ASN A 9 6.55 7.37 -26.89
N ARG A 10 5.51 7.87 -27.56
CA ARG A 10 4.95 7.29 -28.79
C ARG A 10 5.62 7.77 -30.08
N ASN A 11 6.62 8.63 -30.04
CA ASN A 11 7.27 9.12 -31.27
C ASN A 11 8.78 8.90 -31.21
N ASN A 12 9.27 8.02 -32.09
CA ASN A 12 10.65 7.64 -32.41
C ASN A 12 11.25 6.53 -31.54
N LEU A 13 10.87 5.30 -31.86
CA LEU A 13 11.72 4.10 -31.87
C LEU A 13 10.85 2.92 -32.33
N GLU A 14 10.63 2.83 -33.63
CA GLU A 14 10.25 1.56 -34.28
C GLU A 14 11.42 0.59 -34.14
N SER A 15 11.48 -0.19 -33.08
CA SER A 15 12.15 -1.49 -32.98
C SER A 15 12.32 -2.06 -31.57
N ILE A 16 11.87 -1.43 -30.47
CA ILE A 16 11.85 -2.07 -29.14
C ILE A 16 10.51 -1.80 -28.46
N GLU A 17 9.41 -2.20 -29.08
CA GLU A 17 8.11 -2.30 -28.40
C GLU A 17 7.94 -3.70 -27.81
N THR A 18 8.52 -3.96 -26.66
CA THR A 18 7.98 -4.97 -25.77
C THR A 18 7.29 -4.26 -24.63
N ARG A 19 6.01 -3.97 -24.80
CA ARG A 19 5.11 -3.49 -23.74
C ARG A 19 5.04 -4.54 -22.65
N VAL A 20 5.74 -4.28 -21.54
CA VAL A 20 5.70 -5.16 -20.39
C VAL A 20 4.81 -4.54 -19.33
N LYS A 21 3.59 -5.04 -19.19
CA LYS A 21 2.58 -4.65 -18.20
C LYS A 21 2.50 -5.72 -17.10
N LYS A 22 2.66 -5.43 -15.78
CA LYS A 22 2.66 -6.52 -14.76
C LYS A 22 2.64 -6.04 -13.29
N SER A 23 2.02 -6.79 -12.31
CA SER A 23 1.98 -6.44 -10.88
C SER A 23 3.27 -6.69 -10.08
N VAL A 24 3.97 -7.76 -10.30
CA VAL A 24 5.43 -7.90 -10.45
C VAL A 24 5.60 -8.72 -11.71
N THR A 25 6.43 -8.26 -12.59
CA THR A 25 6.64 -8.84 -13.89
C THR A 25 7.16 -10.26 -13.79
N LYS A 26 6.40 -11.26 -14.28
CA LYS A 26 6.78 -12.69 -14.27
C LYS A 26 8.01 -12.95 -15.12
N ASN A 27 8.09 -12.31 -16.26
CA ASN A 27 9.12 -12.50 -17.27
C ASN A 27 9.89 -11.20 -17.49
N LEU A 28 10.53 -10.66 -16.45
CA LEU A 28 11.54 -9.63 -16.64
C LEU A 28 12.71 -10.30 -17.38
N PRO A 29 13.06 -9.84 -18.58
CA PRO A 29 14.18 -10.40 -19.33
C PRO A 29 15.49 -10.23 -18.56
N LEU A 30 15.58 -9.19 -17.74
CA LEU A 30 16.74 -8.85 -16.94
C LEU A 30 16.40 -8.84 -15.45
N LYS A 31 17.34 -9.33 -14.63
CA LYS A 31 17.18 -9.42 -13.17
C LYS A 31 18.14 -8.48 -12.45
N TRP A 32 17.66 -7.83 -11.40
CA TRP A 32 18.51 -7.07 -10.50
C TRP A 32 19.39 -8.00 -9.67
N SER A 33 20.69 -7.72 -9.63
CA SER A 33 21.62 -8.24 -8.63
C SER A 33 21.82 -7.22 -7.52
N PHE A 34 21.98 -7.65 -6.28
CA PHE A 34 22.16 -6.77 -5.13
C PHE A 34 23.63 -6.70 -4.68
N PRO A 35 24.12 -5.53 -4.27
CA PRO A 35 23.42 -4.25 -4.23
C PRO A 35 23.18 -3.68 -5.63
N ILE A 36 22.07 -2.92 -5.79
CA ILE A 36 21.80 -2.12 -6.99
C ILE A 36 22.59 -0.82 -6.87
N ASP A 37 23.41 -0.54 -7.86
CA ASP A 37 24.14 0.72 -7.92
C ASP A 37 23.19 1.85 -8.29
N TYR A 38 23.32 3.00 -7.60
CA TYR A 38 22.53 4.19 -7.90
C TYR A 38 23.35 5.48 -7.85
N TYR A 39 22.89 6.46 -8.60
CA TYR A 39 23.42 7.83 -8.64
C TYR A 39 22.28 8.84 -8.50
N VAL A 40 22.56 9.96 -7.89
CA VAL A 40 21.62 11.08 -7.75
C VAL A 40 22.23 12.28 -8.44
N GLU A 41 21.57 12.79 -9.48
CA GLU A 41 22.00 13.98 -10.22
C GLU A 41 21.72 15.26 -9.42
N ASP A 42 22.46 16.31 -9.73
CA ASP A 42 22.24 17.64 -9.17
C ASP A 42 20.80 18.12 -9.43
N GLY A 43 20.24 18.83 -8.47
CA GLY A 43 18.85 19.28 -8.52
C GLY A 43 17.83 18.29 -7.90
N ILE A 44 18.25 17.10 -7.46
CA ILE A 44 17.44 16.16 -6.68
C ILE A 44 17.88 16.20 -5.21
N ASN A 45 16.90 16.16 -4.31
CA ASN A 45 17.15 16.05 -2.88
C ASN A 45 17.63 14.62 -2.51
N GLU A 46 18.94 14.48 -2.37
CA GLU A 46 19.57 13.20 -2.05
C GLU A 46 19.10 12.59 -0.72
N ASP A 47 18.76 13.42 0.25
CA ASP A 47 18.25 12.93 1.55
C ASP A 47 16.91 12.23 1.40
N THR A 48 16.02 12.74 0.54
CA THR A 48 14.75 12.08 0.19
C THR A 48 14.98 10.74 -0.49
N ILE A 49 15.91 10.66 -1.46
CA ILE A 49 16.28 9.41 -2.12
C ILE A 49 16.80 8.40 -1.09
N THR A 50 17.78 8.83 -0.29
CA THR A 50 18.41 7.97 0.73
C THR A 50 17.39 7.43 1.73
N LYS A 51 16.44 8.24 2.20
CA LYS A 51 15.36 7.80 3.10
C LYS A 51 14.42 6.77 2.43
N GLY A 52 14.10 6.99 1.15
CA GLY A 52 13.30 6.04 0.36
C GLY A 52 13.97 4.68 0.24
N LEU A 53 15.24 4.68 -0.19
CA LEU A 53 16.02 3.45 -0.35
C LEU A 53 16.26 2.73 0.98
N LYS A 54 16.58 3.44 2.05
CA LYS A 54 16.68 2.85 3.41
C LYS A 54 15.38 2.21 3.88
N THR A 55 14.22 2.78 3.49
CA THR A 55 12.93 2.16 3.80
C THR A 55 12.75 0.84 3.07
N LEU A 56 13.10 0.77 1.78
CA LEU A 56 13.10 -0.48 1.02
C LEU A 56 14.07 -1.51 1.62
N GLU A 57 15.29 -1.11 1.99
CA GLU A 57 16.29 -1.98 2.64
C GLU A 57 15.84 -2.51 4.00
N ARG A 58 15.19 -1.66 4.80
CA ARG A 58 14.62 -2.06 6.10
C ARG A 58 13.53 -3.12 5.93
N ASP A 59 12.69 -2.96 4.90
CA ASP A 59 11.49 -3.78 4.73
C ASP A 59 11.66 -4.97 3.79
N THR A 60 12.80 -5.02 3.05
CA THR A 60 13.13 -6.10 2.11
C THR A 60 14.57 -6.57 2.27
N CYS A 61 14.97 -7.59 1.52
CA CYS A 61 16.38 -7.98 1.39
C CYS A 61 17.13 -7.21 0.29
N ILE A 62 16.47 -6.31 -0.41
CA ILE A 62 17.07 -5.50 -1.48
C ILE A 62 18.08 -4.55 -0.83
N ARG A 63 19.19 -4.33 -1.50
CA ARG A 63 20.26 -3.44 -1.04
C ARG A 63 20.68 -2.53 -2.17
N PHE A 64 21.01 -1.29 -1.82
CA PHE A 64 21.44 -0.26 -2.74
C PHE A 64 22.86 0.23 -2.38
N ARG A 65 23.60 0.68 -3.39
CA ARG A 65 24.94 1.23 -3.21
C ARG A 65 25.08 2.50 -4.06
N LYS A 66 25.38 3.64 -3.42
CA LYS A 66 25.68 4.87 -4.15
C LYS A 66 27.00 4.72 -4.90
N THR A 67 27.03 5.20 -6.14
CA THR A 67 28.22 5.17 -6.98
C THR A 67 28.32 6.45 -7.83
N ASN A 68 29.55 6.86 -8.14
CA ASN A 68 29.82 7.91 -9.12
C ASN A 68 30.16 7.32 -10.50
N ARG A 69 30.33 6.01 -10.58
CA ARG A 69 30.68 5.30 -11.81
C ARG A 69 29.97 3.95 -11.87
N PHE A 70 29.18 3.75 -12.89
CA PHE A 70 28.56 2.47 -13.17
C PHE A 70 29.52 1.53 -13.89
N THR A 71 29.62 0.31 -13.44
CA THR A 71 30.32 -0.82 -14.11
C THR A 71 29.34 -1.83 -14.70
N LYS A 72 28.05 -1.63 -14.41
CA LYS A 72 26.90 -2.44 -14.87
C LYS A 72 25.65 -1.56 -14.80
N GLY A 73 24.52 -2.07 -15.25
CA GLY A 73 23.24 -1.37 -15.11
C GLY A 73 22.93 -0.99 -13.68
N GLY A 74 22.26 0.12 -13.49
CA GLY A 74 21.87 0.69 -12.19
C GLY A 74 20.73 1.67 -12.34
N ILE A 75 20.54 2.54 -11.35
CA ILE A 75 19.47 3.54 -11.32
C ILE A 75 20.08 4.94 -11.20
N VAL A 76 19.65 5.87 -12.06
CA VAL A 76 19.96 7.29 -11.94
C VAL A 76 18.68 8.04 -11.59
N TYR A 77 18.70 8.77 -10.47
CA TYR A 77 17.65 9.71 -10.11
C TYR A 77 18.01 11.07 -10.69
N ARG A 78 17.15 11.61 -11.57
CA ARG A 78 17.40 12.87 -12.26
C ARG A 78 16.22 13.81 -12.23
N PRO A 79 16.46 15.13 -12.31
CA PRO A 79 15.40 16.11 -12.47
C PRO A 79 14.61 15.88 -13.76
N GLY A 80 13.29 16.08 -13.69
CA GLY A 80 12.40 16.00 -14.82
C GLY A 80 11.14 16.81 -14.60
N ASN A 81 10.25 16.78 -15.57
CA ASN A 81 8.96 17.46 -15.49
C ASN A 81 7.81 16.50 -15.02
N ARG A 82 8.15 15.26 -14.69
CA ARG A 82 7.23 14.19 -14.24
C ARG A 82 7.90 13.36 -13.18
N CYS A 83 7.08 12.52 -12.51
CA CYS A 83 7.53 11.46 -11.64
C CYS A 83 7.31 10.15 -12.42
N VAL A 84 8.37 9.52 -12.89
CA VAL A 84 8.25 8.38 -13.81
C VAL A 84 9.45 7.46 -13.75
N SER A 85 9.19 6.16 -13.86
CA SER A 85 10.18 5.10 -13.95
C SER A 85 9.82 4.09 -15.05
N PHE A 86 10.81 3.35 -15.53
CA PHE A 86 10.56 2.13 -16.28
C PHE A 86 10.14 0.98 -15.34
N ILE A 87 9.38 0.02 -15.86
CA ILE A 87 8.99 -1.16 -15.11
C ILE A 87 10.05 -2.26 -15.28
N GLY A 88 10.71 -2.62 -14.17
CA GLY A 88 11.76 -3.62 -14.14
C GLY A 88 13.11 -3.09 -14.62
N LYS A 89 14.10 -3.99 -14.67
CA LYS A 89 15.42 -3.70 -15.20
C LYS A 89 15.39 -3.73 -16.71
N ILE A 90 15.85 -2.68 -17.37
CA ILE A 90 15.82 -2.53 -18.85
C ILE A 90 17.17 -2.72 -19.53
N SER A 91 18.28 -2.69 -18.77
CA SER A 91 19.64 -2.86 -19.32
C SER A 91 20.57 -3.56 -18.32
N GLU A 92 21.45 -4.41 -18.81
CA GLU A 92 22.56 -5.00 -18.02
C GLU A 92 23.77 -4.06 -17.92
N ILE A 93 23.92 -3.18 -18.88
CA ILE A 93 25.13 -2.38 -19.06
C ILE A 93 24.89 -0.93 -18.61
N ASN A 94 23.82 -0.31 -19.14
CA ASN A 94 23.53 1.10 -18.90
C ASN A 94 22.59 1.28 -17.71
N PRO A 95 22.79 2.32 -16.89
CA PRO A 95 21.82 2.67 -15.87
C PRO A 95 20.53 3.16 -16.48
N GLN A 96 19.41 2.90 -15.80
CA GLN A 96 18.09 3.41 -16.15
C GLN A 96 17.69 4.60 -15.30
N GLU A 97 16.89 5.47 -15.88
CA GLU A 97 16.48 6.72 -15.26
C GLU A 97 15.21 6.55 -14.42
N ILE A 98 15.18 7.23 -13.28
CA ILE A 98 13.96 7.62 -12.56
C ILE A 98 13.92 9.14 -12.61
N GLN A 99 12.92 9.70 -13.30
CA GLN A 99 12.74 11.14 -13.37
C GLN A 99 11.85 11.62 -12.22
N LEU A 100 12.23 12.69 -11.57
CA LEU A 100 11.50 13.28 -10.46
C LEU A 100 11.34 14.78 -10.70
N SER A 101 10.10 15.27 -10.72
CA SER A 101 9.81 16.70 -10.66
C SER A 101 9.95 17.22 -9.23
N ASN A 102 9.97 18.53 -9.04
CA ASN A 102 10.01 19.14 -7.72
C ASN A 102 8.85 18.72 -6.80
N GLU A 103 7.70 18.35 -7.38
CA GLU A 103 6.54 17.85 -6.63
C GLU A 103 6.75 16.43 -6.13
N CYS A 104 7.78 15.72 -6.61
CA CYS A 104 8.11 14.33 -6.27
C CYS A 104 9.19 14.22 -5.19
N ASP A 105 9.63 15.33 -4.60
CA ASP A 105 10.56 15.32 -3.45
C ASP A 105 9.85 14.81 -2.18
N ILE A 106 9.35 13.60 -2.28
CA ILE A 106 8.59 12.91 -1.23
C ILE A 106 9.11 11.48 -1.14
N VAL A 107 9.51 11.08 0.06
CA VAL A 107 10.10 9.74 0.32
C VAL A 107 9.26 8.59 -0.26
N THR A 108 7.95 8.68 -0.15
CA THR A 108 7.05 7.63 -0.64
C THR A 108 6.89 7.63 -2.15
N VAL A 109 7.07 8.77 -2.83
CA VAL A 109 7.15 8.83 -4.30
C VAL A 109 8.43 8.18 -4.79
N VAL A 110 9.57 8.45 -4.13
CA VAL A 110 10.82 7.74 -4.43
C VAL A 110 10.67 6.23 -4.30
N ILE A 111 9.98 5.76 -3.23
CA ILE A 111 9.70 4.32 -3.04
C ILE A 111 8.80 3.80 -4.18
N HIS A 112 7.78 4.56 -4.59
CA HIS A 112 6.87 4.21 -5.68
C HIS A 112 7.63 4.03 -7.00
N GLU A 113 8.37 5.04 -7.43
CA GLU A 113 9.14 4.98 -8.69
C GLU A 113 10.24 3.91 -8.65
N THR A 114 10.92 3.76 -7.51
CA THR A 114 11.89 2.67 -7.33
C THR A 114 11.20 1.30 -7.37
N SER A 115 9.98 1.18 -6.86
CA SER A 115 9.21 -0.07 -6.96
C SER A 115 8.86 -0.41 -8.41
N HIS A 116 8.59 0.59 -9.26
CA HIS A 116 8.47 0.37 -10.71
C HIS A 116 9.77 -0.15 -11.31
N ALA A 117 10.92 0.46 -11.01
CA ALA A 117 12.22 -0.05 -11.46
C ALA A 117 12.49 -1.48 -10.96
N LEU A 118 11.92 -1.88 -9.83
CA LEU A 118 11.96 -3.25 -9.31
C LEU A 118 10.90 -4.18 -9.93
N GLY A 119 10.12 -3.72 -10.89
CA GLY A 119 9.15 -4.51 -11.63
C GLY A 119 7.72 -4.49 -11.07
N VAL A 120 7.43 -3.68 -10.05
CA VAL A 120 6.07 -3.56 -9.49
C VAL A 120 5.23 -2.65 -10.36
N ILE A 121 4.00 -3.06 -10.66
CA ILE A 121 3.04 -2.24 -11.39
C ILE A 121 1.99 -1.66 -10.46
N HIS A 122 1.13 -0.80 -11.03
CA HIS A 122 0.02 -0.23 -10.31
C HIS A 122 -0.99 -1.29 -9.84
N GLU A 123 -1.52 -1.10 -8.62
CA GLU A 123 -2.48 -2.04 -8.02
C GLU A 123 -3.79 -2.12 -8.81
N MET A 124 -4.28 -0.98 -9.35
CA MET A 124 -5.53 -0.94 -10.11
C MET A 124 -5.42 -1.54 -11.53
N THR A 125 -4.24 -1.98 -11.94
CA THR A 125 -4.04 -2.69 -13.21
C THR A 125 -3.90 -4.21 -13.04
N ARG A 126 -4.06 -4.74 -11.84
CA ARG A 126 -4.04 -6.18 -11.57
C ARG A 126 -5.10 -6.92 -12.36
N HIS A 127 -4.81 -8.18 -12.74
CA HIS A 127 -5.74 -9.06 -13.44
C HIS A 127 -7.09 -9.23 -12.73
N ASP A 128 -7.09 -9.20 -11.39
CA ASP A 128 -8.27 -9.42 -10.55
C ASP A 128 -8.94 -8.10 -10.09
N ARG A 129 -8.47 -6.92 -10.56
CA ARG A 129 -8.92 -5.61 -10.07
C ARG A 129 -10.44 -5.41 -10.17
N ASN A 130 -11.09 -5.99 -11.17
CA ASN A 130 -12.54 -5.85 -11.37
C ASN A 130 -13.38 -6.54 -10.28
N ASN A 131 -12.78 -7.42 -9.46
CA ASN A 131 -13.42 -7.96 -8.26
C ASN A 131 -13.43 -6.96 -7.10
N TYR A 132 -12.64 -5.89 -7.18
CA TYR A 132 -12.38 -4.97 -6.07
C TYR A 132 -12.79 -3.53 -6.36
N ILE A 133 -12.63 -3.05 -7.59
CA ILE A 133 -12.98 -1.69 -8.00
C ILE A 133 -13.81 -1.70 -9.29
N ASP A 134 -14.63 -0.68 -9.43
CA ASP A 134 -15.27 -0.31 -10.69
C ASP A 134 -14.52 0.87 -11.30
N ILE A 135 -14.29 0.82 -12.62
CA ILE A 135 -13.76 1.95 -13.39
C ILE A 135 -14.92 2.66 -14.09
N LEU A 136 -15.10 3.92 -13.75
CA LEU A 136 -16.14 4.78 -14.28
C LEU A 136 -15.61 5.57 -15.49
N TYR A 137 -15.52 4.88 -16.62
CA TYR A 137 -14.95 5.41 -17.88
C TYR A 137 -15.60 6.70 -18.37
N GLN A 138 -16.87 6.96 -18.02
CA GLN A 138 -17.57 8.21 -18.36
C GLN A 138 -16.95 9.45 -17.71
N ASN A 139 -16.16 9.30 -16.66
CA ASN A 139 -15.45 10.39 -15.99
C ASN A 139 -13.98 10.47 -16.39
N MET A 140 -13.48 9.50 -17.17
CA MET A 140 -12.07 9.35 -17.47
C MET A 140 -11.69 10.04 -18.78
N ASN A 141 -10.60 10.81 -18.75
CA ASN A 141 -10.00 11.34 -19.97
C ASN A 141 -9.60 10.19 -20.92
N PRO A 142 -10.08 10.16 -22.16
CA PRO A 142 -9.75 9.09 -23.11
C PRO A 142 -8.25 8.91 -23.34
N GLY A 143 -7.46 9.99 -23.30
CA GLY A 143 -6.02 9.96 -23.52
C GLY A 143 -5.20 9.22 -22.45
N VAL A 144 -5.78 8.92 -21.29
CA VAL A 144 -5.09 8.21 -20.20
C VAL A 144 -5.66 6.82 -19.91
N ARG A 145 -6.62 6.34 -20.72
CA ARG A 145 -7.26 5.03 -20.50
C ARG A 145 -6.28 3.88 -20.45
N PHE A 146 -5.23 3.93 -21.24
CA PHE A 146 -4.20 2.89 -21.29
C PHE A 146 -3.50 2.65 -19.94
N ASN A 147 -3.45 3.66 -19.04
CA ASN A 147 -2.91 3.51 -17.70
C ASN A 147 -3.77 2.61 -16.79
N PHE A 148 -5.00 2.33 -17.22
CA PHE A 148 -5.96 1.50 -16.49
C PHE A 148 -6.19 0.13 -17.16
N ASP A 149 -5.42 -0.22 -18.17
CA ASP A 149 -5.51 -1.53 -18.80
C ASP A 149 -5.14 -2.64 -17.80
N ILE A 150 -5.88 -3.75 -17.86
CA ILE A 150 -5.65 -4.90 -17.01
C ILE A 150 -4.44 -5.68 -17.52
N ASN A 151 -3.59 -6.10 -16.59
CA ASN A 151 -2.49 -6.99 -16.88
C ASN A 151 -2.92 -8.45 -16.67
N SER A 152 -2.54 -9.34 -17.59
CA SER A 152 -2.93 -10.76 -17.52
C SER A 152 -2.18 -11.52 -16.41
N LEU A 153 -2.71 -12.70 -16.02
CA LEU A 153 -2.02 -13.63 -15.12
C LEU A 153 -0.72 -14.18 -15.69
N ASP A 154 -0.63 -14.30 -17.03
CA ASP A 154 0.59 -14.78 -17.69
C ASP A 154 1.72 -13.77 -17.56
N GLU A 155 1.35 -12.53 -17.33
CA GLU A 155 2.27 -11.42 -17.17
C GLU A 155 2.58 -11.11 -15.71
N THR A 156 1.78 -11.51 -14.72
CA THR A 156 1.87 -11.01 -13.35
C THR A 156 1.97 -12.11 -12.30
N LEU A 157 2.72 -11.84 -11.23
CA LEU A 157 2.80 -12.69 -10.04
C LEU A 157 2.24 -11.93 -8.83
N PRO A 158 1.00 -12.19 -8.43
CA PRO A 158 0.40 -11.59 -7.24
C PRO A 158 0.98 -12.15 -5.92
N TYR A 159 1.80 -13.22 -5.99
CA TYR A 159 2.40 -13.90 -4.82
C TYR A 159 1.39 -14.26 -3.73
N GLY A 160 0.16 -14.58 -4.10
CA GLY A 160 -0.92 -14.87 -3.16
C GLY A 160 -1.38 -13.69 -2.32
N THR A 161 -0.93 -12.46 -2.62
CA THR A 161 -1.45 -11.26 -1.97
C THR A 161 -2.81 -10.88 -2.54
N ARG A 162 -3.76 -10.56 -1.66
CA ARG A 162 -5.03 -9.98 -2.09
C ARG A 162 -4.82 -8.54 -2.55
N TYR A 163 -5.78 -8.03 -3.32
CA TYR A 163 -5.84 -6.63 -3.74
C TYR A 163 -5.79 -5.70 -2.53
N ASP A 164 -4.87 -4.73 -2.53
CA ASP A 164 -4.67 -3.83 -1.40
C ASP A 164 -5.04 -2.39 -1.75
N TYR A 165 -6.21 -1.95 -1.30
CA TYR A 165 -6.69 -0.59 -1.51
C TYR A 165 -5.77 0.50 -0.93
N GLY A 166 -4.92 0.17 0.03
CA GLY A 166 -3.93 1.08 0.62
C GLY A 166 -2.51 0.87 0.12
N SER A 167 -2.33 0.17 -1.00
CA SER A 167 -1.05 0.08 -1.70
C SER A 167 -0.56 1.47 -2.11
N ILE A 168 0.74 1.74 -1.95
CA ILE A 168 1.36 2.94 -2.49
C ILE A 168 1.30 2.98 -4.03
N MET A 169 1.13 1.81 -4.67
CA MET A 169 1.01 1.66 -6.11
C MET A 169 -0.44 1.82 -6.60
N HIS A 170 -1.36 2.35 -5.79
CA HIS A 170 -2.76 2.56 -6.15
C HIS A 170 -3.05 4.03 -6.35
N TYR A 171 -3.59 4.40 -7.51
CA TYR A 171 -4.06 5.76 -7.78
C TYR A 171 -5.23 6.16 -6.88
N ASP A 172 -5.41 7.48 -6.70
CA ASP A 172 -6.58 8.02 -6.01
C ASP A 172 -7.85 7.93 -6.88
N ARG A 173 -9.00 8.15 -6.24
CA ARG A 173 -10.33 8.00 -6.88
C ARG A 173 -10.62 8.93 -8.05
N LEU A 174 -9.88 10.03 -8.21
CA LEU A 174 -10.06 11.00 -9.30
C LEU A 174 -8.96 10.94 -10.35
N ALA A 175 -7.95 10.08 -10.17
CA ALA A 175 -6.85 9.98 -11.12
C ALA A 175 -7.38 9.73 -12.55
N GLY A 176 -6.91 10.53 -13.49
CA GLY A 176 -7.36 10.48 -14.88
C GLY A 176 -8.73 11.15 -15.17
N SER A 177 -9.37 11.75 -14.17
CA SER A 177 -10.67 12.43 -14.37
C SER A 177 -10.53 13.70 -15.18
N PHE A 178 -11.42 13.88 -16.19
CA PHE A 178 -11.52 15.15 -16.95
C PHE A 178 -12.54 16.12 -16.34
N ASN A 179 -13.48 15.62 -15.53
CA ASN A 179 -14.63 16.39 -15.02
C ASN A 179 -14.67 16.46 -13.49
N ARG A 180 -13.59 16.05 -12.79
CA ARG A 180 -13.51 15.90 -11.33
C ARG A 180 -14.48 14.85 -10.76
N GLY A 181 -15.10 14.03 -11.60
CA GLY A 181 -15.89 12.87 -11.20
C GLY A 181 -15.02 11.70 -10.77
N VAL A 182 -15.56 10.83 -9.94
CA VAL A 182 -14.87 9.60 -9.50
C VAL A 182 -14.60 8.70 -10.70
N VAL A 183 -13.36 8.31 -10.89
CA VAL A 183 -12.90 7.36 -11.91
C VAL A 183 -12.80 5.95 -11.36
N MET A 184 -12.37 5.79 -10.11
CA MET A 184 -12.26 4.49 -9.45
C MET A 184 -13.13 4.43 -8.20
N SER A 185 -14.04 3.45 -8.15
CA SER A 185 -14.93 3.21 -7.02
C SER A 185 -14.66 1.85 -6.39
N PRO A 186 -14.14 1.79 -5.14
CA PRO A 186 -13.98 0.52 -4.43
C PRO A 186 -15.32 -0.17 -4.16
N LYS A 187 -15.40 -1.48 -4.44
CA LYS A 187 -16.59 -2.31 -4.16
C LYS A 187 -16.76 -2.62 -2.67
N LYS A 188 -15.70 -2.52 -1.87
CA LYS A 188 -15.74 -2.71 -0.42
C LYS A 188 -16.01 -1.39 0.28
N ASN A 189 -16.92 -1.43 1.28
CA ASN A 189 -17.32 -0.26 2.05
C ASN A 189 -16.13 0.39 2.79
N GLY A 190 -16.07 1.72 2.76
CA GLY A 190 -15.10 2.52 3.51
C GLY A 190 -13.75 2.74 2.82
N TYR A 191 -13.52 2.18 1.64
CA TYR A 191 -12.22 2.29 0.96
C TYR A 191 -12.09 3.47 -0.01
N LEU A 192 -13.16 4.23 -0.27
CA LEU A 192 -13.15 5.31 -1.27
C LEU A 192 -12.10 6.41 -0.99
N LYS A 193 -11.85 6.73 0.26
CA LYS A 193 -10.80 7.65 0.70
C LYS A 193 -9.50 6.94 1.14
N THR A 194 -9.43 5.60 0.98
CA THR A 194 -8.22 4.82 1.28
C THR A 194 -7.31 4.72 0.07
N ILE A 195 -7.90 4.54 -1.14
CA ILE A 195 -7.15 4.49 -2.39
C ILE A 195 -6.43 5.81 -2.64
N GLY A 196 -5.18 5.72 -3.14
CA GLY A 196 -4.32 6.87 -3.42
C GLY A 196 -3.55 7.40 -2.20
N GLN A 197 -3.38 6.62 -1.13
CA GLN A 197 -2.52 7.02 -0.03
C GLN A 197 -1.06 7.15 -0.48
N THR A 198 -0.37 8.16 0.06
CA THR A 198 1.00 8.54 -0.34
C THR A 198 1.96 8.71 0.84
N THR A 199 1.61 8.24 2.02
CA THR A 199 2.41 8.49 3.23
C THR A 199 3.09 7.27 3.80
N GLU A 200 2.74 6.07 3.35
CA GLU A 200 3.32 4.84 3.91
C GLU A 200 3.57 3.78 2.83
N TYR A 201 4.76 3.17 2.88
CA TYR A 201 5.04 1.96 2.12
C TYR A 201 4.23 0.79 2.70
N GLY A 202 3.32 0.24 1.90
CA GLY A 202 2.36 -0.75 2.34
C GLY A 202 2.98 -2.11 2.70
N PHE A 203 2.33 -2.82 3.62
CA PHE A 203 2.78 -4.16 4.03
C PHE A 203 2.79 -5.15 2.86
N ASN A 204 1.73 -5.15 2.02
CA ASN A 204 1.66 -6.03 0.86
C ASN A 204 2.60 -5.59 -0.26
N ASP A 205 2.93 -4.30 -0.39
CA ASP A 205 3.94 -3.82 -1.33
C ASP A 205 5.31 -4.41 -0.99
N ALA A 206 5.73 -4.30 0.29
CA ALA A 206 6.95 -4.94 0.78
C ALA A 206 6.90 -6.47 0.67
N LYS A 207 5.76 -7.11 0.95
CA LYS A 207 5.58 -8.57 0.86
C LYS A 207 5.81 -9.08 -0.54
N ARG A 208 5.28 -8.40 -1.57
CA ARG A 208 5.47 -8.78 -2.98
C ARG A 208 6.94 -8.75 -3.37
N LEU A 209 7.66 -7.67 -3.06
CA LEU A 209 9.10 -7.58 -3.32
C LEU A 209 9.88 -8.67 -2.58
N ASN A 210 9.52 -8.97 -1.32
CA ASN A 210 10.17 -10.03 -0.56
C ASN A 210 9.89 -11.43 -1.15
N MET A 211 8.69 -11.69 -1.62
CA MET A 211 8.37 -12.96 -2.29
C MET A 211 9.10 -13.09 -3.64
N HIS A 212 9.24 -11.97 -4.36
CA HIS A 212 9.95 -11.95 -5.64
C HIS A 212 11.47 -12.12 -5.49
N PHE A 213 12.10 -11.27 -4.68
CA PHE A 213 13.56 -11.18 -4.60
C PHE A 213 14.18 -11.95 -3.44
N CYS A 214 13.45 -12.16 -2.35
CA CYS A 214 14.01 -12.57 -1.06
C CYS A 214 13.54 -13.96 -0.60
N ASN A 215 12.76 -14.65 -1.40
CA ASN A 215 12.14 -15.92 -0.97
C ASN A 215 13.19 -17.00 -0.60
N HIS A 216 14.38 -16.94 -1.19
CA HIS A 216 15.49 -17.84 -0.91
C HIS A 216 16.25 -17.55 0.39
N LYS A 217 16.09 -16.36 1.00
CA LYS A 217 16.90 -15.91 2.17
C LYS A 217 16.69 -16.74 3.44
N CYS A 218 15.48 -17.26 3.64
CA CYS A 218 15.16 -18.06 4.82
C CYS A 218 14.76 -19.48 4.37
N PRO A 219 15.62 -20.49 4.56
CA PRO A 219 15.31 -21.86 4.16
C PRO A 219 14.06 -22.42 4.86
N LYS A 220 13.95 -22.15 6.18
CA LYS A 220 12.75 -22.51 6.96
C LYS A 220 11.81 -21.33 7.06
N LYS A 221 10.57 -21.52 6.60
CA LYS A 221 9.51 -20.51 6.72
C LYS A 221 8.75 -20.68 8.03
N LEU A 222 8.48 -19.56 8.69
CA LEU A 222 7.65 -19.52 9.89
C LEU A 222 6.16 -19.50 9.50
N VAL A 223 5.31 -20.10 10.33
CA VAL A 223 3.86 -19.96 10.22
C VAL A 223 3.44 -18.66 10.91
N CYS A 224 3.31 -17.61 10.12
CA CYS A 224 2.98 -16.28 10.62
C CYS A 224 1.47 -16.04 10.61
N ALA A 225 0.94 -15.56 11.71
CA ALA A 225 -0.48 -15.21 11.84
C ALA A 225 -0.83 -13.92 11.08
N ASN A 226 -2.13 -13.67 10.91
CA ASN A 226 -2.69 -12.43 10.38
C ASN A 226 -2.12 -11.97 9.01
N GLY A 227 -1.69 -12.93 8.17
CA GLY A 227 -1.12 -12.65 6.85
C GLY A 227 0.34 -12.21 6.87
N GLY A 228 1.02 -12.30 8.04
CA GLY A 228 2.46 -12.10 8.16
C GLY A 228 3.26 -13.10 7.31
N TYR A 229 4.56 -12.88 7.21
CA TYR A 229 5.50 -13.75 6.51
C TYR A 229 6.87 -13.72 7.18
N THR A 230 7.69 -14.76 6.97
CA THR A 230 9.05 -14.83 7.53
C THR A 230 9.86 -13.61 7.08
N ASN A 231 10.46 -12.89 8.02
CA ASN A 231 11.28 -11.72 7.73
C ASN A 231 12.59 -12.13 7.05
N PRO A 232 12.84 -11.74 5.80
CA PRO A 232 14.06 -12.13 5.09
C PRO A 232 15.35 -11.54 5.67
N ASN A 233 15.24 -10.47 6.49
CA ASN A 233 16.36 -9.88 7.20
C ASN A 233 16.60 -10.51 8.58
N ASN A 234 15.64 -11.31 9.09
CA ASN A 234 15.76 -12.06 10.33
C ASN A 234 14.81 -13.27 10.30
N CYS A 235 15.32 -14.42 9.89
CA CYS A 235 14.52 -15.64 9.71
C CYS A 235 13.86 -16.19 10.99
N LYS A 236 14.18 -15.62 12.16
CA LYS A 236 13.63 -16.06 13.47
C LYS A 236 12.33 -15.38 13.84
N VAL A 237 11.91 -14.36 13.09
CA VAL A 237 10.68 -13.58 13.33
C VAL A 237 9.89 -13.36 12.07
N CYS A 238 8.60 -13.11 12.21
CA CYS A 238 7.73 -12.69 11.13
C CYS A 238 7.77 -11.17 10.93
N LYS A 239 7.64 -10.72 9.68
CA LYS A 239 7.16 -9.38 9.37
C LYS A 239 5.64 -9.36 9.53
N CYS A 240 5.15 -8.40 10.32
CA CYS A 240 3.76 -8.33 10.71
C CYS A 240 3.03 -7.19 9.98
N PRO A 241 1.78 -7.41 9.53
CA PRO A 241 0.96 -6.31 9.05
C PRO A 241 0.78 -5.26 10.14
N ARG A 242 0.59 -4.01 9.72
CA ARG A 242 0.26 -2.93 10.65
C ARG A 242 -0.86 -3.36 11.60
N MET A 243 -0.84 -2.93 12.83
CA MET A 243 -1.67 -3.30 13.98
C MET A 243 -1.30 -4.62 14.65
N PHE A 244 -0.43 -5.45 14.07
CA PHE A 244 -0.02 -6.72 14.66
C PHE A 244 1.44 -6.67 15.13
N THR A 245 1.77 -7.56 16.08
CA THR A 245 3.08 -7.65 16.70
C THR A 245 3.35 -9.05 17.25
N GLY A 246 4.54 -9.25 17.80
CA GLY A 246 5.04 -10.52 18.30
C GLY A 246 5.82 -11.30 17.26
N VAL A 247 6.55 -12.32 17.70
CA VAL A 247 7.44 -13.13 16.84
C VAL A 247 6.70 -13.72 15.64
N LEU A 248 5.45 -14.13 15.83
CA LEU A 248 4.59 -14.77 14.80
C LEU A 248 3.40 -13.90 14.38
N CYS A 249 3.38 -12.60 14.71
CA CYS A 249 2.27 -11.68 14.40
C CYS A 249 0.92 -12.07 15.03
N ALA A 250 0.91 -12.85 16.09
CA ALA A 250 -0.32 -13.37 16.69
C ALA A 250 -1.06 -12.36 17.58
N SER A 251 -0.41 -11.27 17.97
CA SER A 251 -0.96 -10.27 18.90
C SER A 251 -1.27 -8.96 18.20
N VAL A 252 -2.33 -8.28 18.64
CA VAL A 252 -2.58 -6.88 18.30
C VAL A 252 -1.61 -6.00 19.10
N ARG A 253 -1.11 -4.92 18.49
CA ARG A 253 -0.24 -3.95 19.17
C ARG A 253 -0.88 -3.44 20.44
N PRO A 254 -0.11 -3.26 21.52
CA PRO A 254 -0.63 -2.70 22.77
C PRO A 254 -1.06 -1.24 22.56
N SER A 255 -2.07 -0.83 23.30
CA SER A 255 -2.52 0.55 23.39
C SER A 255 -2.03 1.17 24.71
N HIS A 256 -1.94 2.49 24.72
CA HIS A 256 -1.73 3.21 25.99
C HIS A 256 -2.93 3.02 26.93
N ARG A 257 -2.69 3.03 28.24
CA ARG A 257 -3.75 2.86 29.27
C ARG A 257 -4.93 3.83 29.12
N SER A 258 -4.71 5.03 28.59
CA SER A 258 -5.77 6.01 28.32
C SER A 258 -6.78 5.59 27.25
N CYS A 259 -6.54 4.48 26.53
CA CYS A 259 -7.48 3.91 25.58
C CYS A 259 -8.56 3.04 26.23
N GLY A 260 -8.46 2.78 27.54
CA GLY A 260 -9.39 1.93 28.28
C GLY A 260 -9.30 0.47 27.86
N ILE A 261 -10.45 -0.22 27.90
CA ILE A 261 -10.56 -1.62 27.44
C ILE A 261 -10.32 -1.67 25.93
N THR A 262 -9.47 -2.57 25.48
CA THR A 262 -9.07 -2.68 24.07
C THR A 262 -9.34 -4.04 23.45
N LYS A 263 -9.71 -5.05 24.25
CA LYS A 263 -10.12 -6.38 23.78
C LYS A 263 -11.55 -6.65 24.18
N TYR A 264 -12.37 -7.00 23.19
CA TYR A 264 -13.80 -7.23 23.40
C TYR A 264 -14.24 -8.53 22.74
N THR A 265 -15.10 -9.27 23.43
CA THR A 265 -15.92 -10.33 22.84
C THR A 265 -17.27 -9.73 22.45
N ALA A 266 -17.62 -9.80 21.18
CA ALA A 266 -18.92 -9.41 20.66
C ALA A 266 -19.97 -10.46 21.07
N THR A 267 -21.11 -10.00 21.51
CA THR A 267 -22.28 -10.80 21.89
C THR A 267 -23.49 -10.35 21.07
N ASN A 268 -24.66 -10.97 21.24
CA ASN A 268 -25.88 -10.56 20.55
C ASN A 268 -26.33 -9.14 20.94
N ASN A 269 -25.91 -8.67 22.12
CA ASN A 269 -26.20 -7.32 22.60
C ASN A 269 -25.11 -6.35 22.12
N TYR A 270 -25.49 -5.10 21.85
CA TYR A 270 -24.56 -4.05 21.52
C TYR A 270 -23.62 -3.73 22.67
N LYS A 271 -22.34 -3.61 22.34
CA LYS A 271 -21.29 -3.02 23.18
C LYS A 271 -20.80 -1.72 22.53
N PHE A 272 -20.24 -0.84 23.34
CA PHE A 272 -19.87 0.51 22.94
C PHE A 272 -18.38 0.76 23.19
N ILE A 273 -17.75 1.53 22.31
CA ILE A 273 -16.40 2.07 22.49
C ILE A 273 -16.50 3.58 22.25
N GLN A 274 -15.95 4.35 23.18
CA GLN A 274 -15.80 5.78 23.05
C GLN A 274 -14.36 6.16 23.39
N THR A 275 -13.79 7.04 22.59
CA THR A 275 -12.45 7.58 22.83
C THR A 275 -12.34 8.98 22.23
N LYS A 276 -11.51 9.83 22.84
CA LYS A 276 -11.28 11.20 22.38
C LYS A 276 -9.86 11.67 22.64
N GLY A 277 -9.43 12.69 21.91
CA GLY A 277 -8.18 13.40 22.12
C GLY A 277 -6.98 12.75 21.43
N LYS A 278 -5.81 13.35 21.67
CA LYS A 278 -4.53 12.93 21.09
C LYS A 278 -4.09 11.60 21.67
N LYS A 279 -4.28 10.50 20.95
CA LYS A 279 -3.83 9.15 21.33
C LYS A 279 -3.84 8.14 20.19
N TYR A 280 -3.14 7.04 20.42
CA TYR A 280 -3.09 5.88 19.54
C TYR A 280 -3.74 4.69 20.24
N CYS A 281 -4.87 4.21 19.73
CA CYS A 281 -5.60 3.09 20.33
C CYS A 281 -5.82 1.99 19.30
N TYR A 282 -5.54 0.75 19.71
CA TYR A 282 -5.82 -0.45 18.93
C TYR A 282 -6.90 -1.25 19.65
N TYR A 283 -8.04 -1.47 19.01
CA TYR A 283 -9.13 -2.27 19.55
C TYR A 283 -9.28 -3.57 18.80
N GLN A 284 -9.48 -4.64 19.53
CA GLN A 284 -9.73 -5.97 19.03
C GLN A 284 -11.16 -6.39 19.37
N LEU A 285 -11.96 -6.72 18.35
CA LEU A 285 -13.33 -7.20 18.48
C LEU A 285 -13.39 -8.61 17.95
N THR A 286 -13.81 -9.57 18.78
CA THR A 286 -13.90 -11.00 18.40
C THR A 286 -15.31 -11.49 18.66
N ALA A 287 -15.97 -12.05 17.65
CA ALA A 287 -17.23 -12.77 17.78
C ALA A 287 -17.00 -14.27 17.98
N PRO A 288 -17.99 -15.03 18.45
CA PRO A 288 -17.92 -16.48 18.50
C PRO A 288 -17.60 -17.10 17.13
N LYS A 289 -17.00 -18.29 17.13
CA LYS A 289 -16.70 -19.03 15.88
C LYS A 289 -17.99 -19.25 15.08
N GLY A 290 -17.94 -19.02 13.77
CA GLY A 290 -19.09 -19.09 12.86
C GLY A 290 -19.96 -17.82 12.83
N SER A 291 -19.67 -16.82 13.67
CA SER A 291 -20.31 -15.51 13.63
C SER A 291 -19.35 -14.45 13.11
N ARG A 292 -19.89 -13.31 12.73
CA ARG A 292 -19.16 -12.10 12.28
C ARG A 292 -19.36 -10.96 13.29
N VAL A 293 -18.60 -9.89 13.15
CA VAL A 293 -18.77 -8.67 13.92
C VAL A 293 -19.49 -7.65 13.06
N ARG A 294 -20.65 -7.15 13.52
CA ARG A 294 -21.30 -5.96 12.98
C ARG A 294 -20.85 -4.77 13.81
N LEU A 295 -20.25 -3.79 13.15
CA LEU A 295 -19.70 -2.57 13.74
C LEU A 295 -20.41 -1.37 13.11
N THR A 296 -20.89 -0.43 13.92
CA THR A 296 -21.42 0.85 13.45
C THR A 296 -20.62 1.99 14.09
N ILE A 297 -20.05 2.85 13.26
CA ILE A 297 -19.52 4.14 13.73
C ILE A 297 -20.72 5.04 14.00
N SER A 298 -20.93 5.39 15.26
CA SER A 298 -21.99 6.32 15.66
C SER A 298 -21.54 7.77 15.49
N ASN A 299 -20.26 8.04 15.70
CA ASN A 299 -19.63 9.33 15.46
C ASN A 299 -18.11 9.16 15.29
N LEU A 300 -17.56 9.76 14.26
CA LEU A 300 -16.15 10.03 14.09
C LEU A 300 -16.00 11.53 13.82
N ASN A 301 -15.14 12.19 14.57
CA ASN A 301 -14.75 13.56 14.33
C ASN A 301 -13.23 13.64 14.41
N VAL A 302 -12.60 13.78 13.27
CA VAL A 302 -11.14 13.93 13.08
C VAL A 302 -10.90 14.85 11.89
N ALA A 303 -9.68 15.32 11.69
CA ALA A 303 -9.33 16.12 10.52
C ALA A 303 -9.74 15.40 9.23
N ASP A 304 -10.29 16.14 8.27
CA ASP A 304 -10.64 15.60 6.94
C ASP A 304 -9.48 15.73 5.97
N SER A 305 -9.49 14.88 4.95
CA SER A 305 -8.55 14.92 3.84
C SER A 305 -9.18 14.32 2.58
N PHE A 306 -8.69 14.72 1.42
CA PHE A 306 -9.08 14.12 0.14
C PHE A 306 -8.81 12.62 0.13
N VAL A 307 -7.62 12.18 0.57
CA VAL A 307 -7.27 10.79 0.85
C VAL A 307 -6.97 10.66 2.34
N CYS A 308 -7.62 9.71 3.02
CA CYS A 308 -7.36 9.45 4.44
C CYS A 308 -6.03 8.71 4.59
N GLN A 309 -5.05 9.36 5.20
CA GLN A 309 -3.69 8.84 5.29
C GLN A 309 -3.49 7.89 6.49
N PRO A 310 -2.59 6.89 6.37
CA PRO A 310 -2.26 5.93 7.43
C PRO A 310 -1.71 6.64 8.65
N GLY A 311 -1.81 7.39 9.31
CA GLY A 311 -1.19 8.07 10.46
C GLY A 311 -2.15 8.99 11.19
N SER A 312 -3.41 9.03 10.75
CA SER A 312 -4.47 9.84 11.38
C SER A 312 -5.84 9.22 11.17
N GLY A 313 -6.81 9.60 12.00
CA GLY A 313 -8.18 9.16 11.87
C GLY A 313 -8.42 7.72 12.34
N LEU A 314 -9.20 6.97 11.59
CA LEU A 314 -9.64 5.64 11.95
C LEU A 314 -9.29 4.65 10.83
N GLU A 315 -8.65 3.54 11.19
CA GLU A 315 -8.42 2.42 10.29
C GLU A 315 -9.14 1.18 10.80
N ILE A 316 -9.91 0.50 9.93
CA ILE A 316 -10.71 -0.69 10.29
C ILE A 316 -10.31 -1.87 9.41
N LYS A 317 -9.66 -2.89 9.98
CA LYS A 317 -9.37 -4.15 9.32
C LYS A 317 -10.53 -5.14 9.53
N TYR A 318 -11.52 -5.08 8.66
CA TYR A 318 -12.71 -5.95 8.72
C TYR A 318 -12.71 -7.07 7.67
N LEU A 319 -11.81 -7.03 6.67
CA LEU A 319 -11.63 -8.11 5.71
C LEU A 319 -11.01 -9.34 6.38
N ALA A 320 -11.20 -10.52 5.80
CA ALA A 320 -10.65 -11.78 6.31
C ALA A 320 -9.11 -11.77 6.32
N ASP A 321 -8.51 -11.33 5.21
CA ASP A 321 -7.07 -11.15 5.12
C ASP A 321 -6.62 -9.85 5.81
N LYS A 322 -5.93 -10.00 6.94
CA LYS A 322 -5.43 -8.87 7.73
C LYS A 322 -4.13 -8.27 7.20
N ALA A 323 -3.51 -8.90 6.18
CA ALA A 323 -2.37 -8.29 5.47
C ALA A 323 -2.79 -7.05 4.67
N VAL A 324 -4.00 -7.09 4.08
CA VAL A 324 -4.58 -5.94 3.36
C VAL A 324 -4.72 -4.74 4.29
N SER A 325 -4.45 -3.54 3.79
CA SER A 325 -4.69 -2.28 4.50
C SER A 325 -6.16 -2.20 4.95
N GLY A 326 -6.38 -1.64 6.13
CA GLY A 326 -7.74 -1.41 6.61
C GLY A 326 -8.43 -0.26 5.86
N ALA A 327 -9.77 -0.20 5.94
CA ALA A 327 -10.51 0.97 5.48
C ALA A 327 -10.12 2.18 6.33
N MET A 328 -9.57 3.21 5.69
CA MET A 328 -9.13 4.44 6.33
C MET A 328 -10.22 5.50 6.24
N LEU A 329 -10.57 6.05 7.37
CA LEU A 329 -11.67 7.00 7.53
C LEU A 329 -11.17 8.27 8.21
N CYS A 330 -11.55 9.41 7.67
CA CYS A 330 -11.24 10.74 8.17
C CYS A 330 -12.42 11.70 7.95
N GLY A 331 -12.37 12.87 8.59
CA GLY A 331 -13.46 13.82 8.59
C GLY A 331 -14.53 13.51 9.64
N LYS A 332 -15.73 14.03 9.42
CA LYS A 332 -16.91 13.78 10.26
C LYS A 332 -17.74 12.67 9.64
N ILE A 333 -17.96 11.60 10.38
CA ILE A 333 -18.75 10.44 9.92
C ILE A 333 -19.74 10.05 11.01
N SER A 334 -20.98 9.80 10.60
CA SER A 334 -22.05 9.26 11.43
C SER A 334 -22.74 8.08 10.75
N ALA A 335 -23.25 7.15 11.52
CA ALA A 335 -24.06 6.02 11.06
C ALA A 335 -23.45 5.13 9.97
N LYS A 336 -22.11 4.95 9.94
CA LYS A 336 -21.45 4.10 8.96
C LYS A 336 -21.27 2.68 9.51
N GLU A 337 -21.80 1.69 8.80
CA GLU A 337 -21.78 0.29 9.21
C GLU A 337 -20.70 -0.51 8.46
N PHE A 338 -20.10 -1.48 9.18
CA PHE A 338 -19.19 -2.50 8.65
C PHE A 338 -19.59 -3.87 9.19
N VAL A 339 -19.48 -4.90 8.35
CA VAL A 339 -19.61 -6.30 8.75
C VAL A 339 -18.30 -7.01 8.40
N SER A 340 -17.70 -7.66 9.39
CA SER A 340 -16.45 -8.40 9.16
C SER A 340 -16.66 -9.60 8.24
N GLU A 341 -15.65 -9.94 7.44
CA GLU A 341 -15.67 -11.15 6.60
C GLU A 341 -15.47 -12.43 7.42
N ASN A 342 -14.85 -12.32 8.60
CA ASN A 342 -14.69 -13.41 9.57
C ASN A 342 -15.15 -12.94 10.95
N ASN A 343 -14.89 -13.71 12.01
CA ASN A 343 -15.29 -13.37 13.38
C ASN A 343 -14.43 -12.27 14.05
N TYR A 344 -13.66 -11.49 13.30
CA TYR A 344 -12.60 -10.68 13.86
C TYR A 344 -12.43 -9.32 13.16
N ILE A 345 -12.44 -8.23 13.95
CA ILE A 345 -12.10 -6.86 13.50
C ILE A 345 -10.96 -6.31 14.37
N VAL A 346 -10.02 -5.63 13.74
CA VAL A 346 -9.05 -4.78 14.43
C VAL A 346 -9.23 -3.34 13.98
N ILE A 347 -9.22 -2.44 14.94
CA ILE A 347 -9.44 -1.01 14.74
C ILE A 347 -8.23 -0.26 15.27
N ARG A 348 -7.78 0.76 14.54
CA ARG A 348 -6.78 1.71 15.00
C ARG A 348 -7.38 3.12 14.95
N TYR A 349 -7.48 3.76 16.10
CA TYR A 349 -7.80 5.19 16.24
C TYR A 349 -6.51 5.97 16.44
N VAL A 350 -6.37 7.07 15.68
CA VAL A 350 -5.25 8.01 15.79
C VAL A 350 -5.81 9.42 15.85
N GLY A 351 -5.96 9.92 17.07
CA GLY A 351 -6.33 11.31 17.32
C GLY A 351 -5.08 12.21 17.31
N LYS A 352 -5.15 13.32 16.61
CA LYS A 352 -4.10 14.34 16.50
C LYS A 352 -4.47 15.62 17.25
N SER A 353 -5.77 15.85 17.52
CA SER A 353 -6.30 16.99 18.24
C SER A 353 -7.02 16.55 19.52
N PHE A 354 -7.14 17.45 20.48
CA PHE A 354 -7.98 17.23 21.67
C PHE A 354 -9.47 17.12 21.33
N SER A 355 -9.91 17.73 20.22
CA SER A 355 -11.28 17.65 19.71
C SER A 355 -11.59 16.37 18.96
N ASP A 356 -10.58 15.60 18.57
CA ASP A 356 -10.77 14.34 17.86
C ASP A 356 -11.51 13.33 18.72
N SER A 357 -12.51 12.65 18.14
CA SER A 357 -13.33 11.70 18.89
C SER A 357 -13.84 10.56 18.01
N LEU A 358 -14.08 9.43 18.65
CA LEU A 358 -14.71 8.25 18.08
C LEU A 358 -15.74 7.69 19.04
N SER A 359 -16.94 7.41 18.53
CA SER A 359 -17.94 6.58 19.19
C SER A 359 -18.40 5.49 18.22
N LEU A 360 -18.40 4.27 18.65
CA LEU A 360 -18.89 3.14 17.88
C LEU A 360 -19.62 2.12 18.74
N LYS A 361 -20.52 1.36 18.12
CA LYS A 361 -21.19 0.21 18.71
C LYS A 361 -20.95 -1.02 17.86
N PHE A 362 -20.94 -2.17 18.50
CA PHE A 362 -20.74 -3.43 17.79
C PHE A 362 -21.48 -4.59 18.50
N LYS A 363 -21.79 -5.62 17.74
CA LYS A 363 -22.36 -6.87 18.25
C LYS A 363 -21.96 -8.06 17.38
N SER A 364 -22.20 -9.26 17.88
CA SER A 364 -22.14 -10.50 17.07
C SER A 364 -23.26 -10.49 16.02
N PHE A 365 -22.94 -11.05 14.85
CA PHE A 365 -23.85 -11.16 13.72
C PHE A 365 -23.64 -12.53 13.05
N LYS A 366 -24.69 -13.29 12.85
CA LYS A 366 -24.67 -14.57 12.12
C LYS A 366 -24.73 -14.34 10.62
#